data_56806b994e19f6a95899e3cafd4cdd0a
#
_entry.id   56806b994e19f6a95899e3cafd4cdd0a
#
_cell.length_a   1.000
_cell.length_b   1.000
_cell.length_c   1.000
_cell.angle_alpha   90.00
_cell.angle_beta   90.00
_cell.angle_gamma   90.00
#
_symmetry.space_group_name_H-M   'P 1'
#
loop_
_entity.id
_entity.type
_entity.pdbx_description
1 polymer ?
#
loop_
_entity_poly.entity_id
_entity_poly.type
_entity_poly.pdbx_seq_one_letter_code
_entity_poly.pdbx_strand_id
1 'polypeptide(L)'
;GYKIVRANEKVEEREEKIDSQKSQEKYLTPYGYTLENPNIIKNPYDDSPLTAMILFETSYQTKITIRIYNKDNTSFIENTYKEDTKHIIPIYGLTENSENKIEVITNKEKKTYAIKTEKVEKSTSFENLEVQPNKLNLVVDNNKLYGIDSKHNIIWYYKNKVEGSPYLLQNGNILLEINNNQRYSLIEIDLSGKIYKQINLENKIYDILEISN
;
A
#
# COMPACT_ATOMS: atom_id res chain seq x y z
N GLY A 1 1.21 19.95 4.59
CA GLY A 1 1.52 19.54 5.97
C GLY A 1 0.28 19.19 6.78
N TYR A 2 0.46 18.76 7.99
CA TYR A 2 -0.64 18.46 8.94
C TYR A 2 -0.22 18.82 10.36
N LYS A 3 -1.21 19.00 11.21
CA LYS A 3 -1.03 19.28 12.63
C LYS A 3 -1.75 18.23 13.47
N ILE A 4 -1.06 17.71 14.47
CA ILE A 4 -1.63 16.80 15.46
C ILE A 4 -2.24 17.66 16.57
N VAL A 5 -3.52 17.42 16.86
CA VAL A 5 -4.24 18.10 17.92
C VAL A 5 -4.37 17.18 19.12
N ARG A 6 -3.75 17.56 20.24
CA ARG A 6 -3.86 16.89 21.52
C ARG A 6 -3.41 17.79 22.66
N ALA A 7 -3.87 17.46 23.84
CA ALA A 7 -3.61 18.27 25.03
C ALA A 7 -2.23 17.91 25.63
N ASN A 8 -1.38 18.93 25.78
CA ASN A 8 -0.16 18.95 26.63
C ASN A 8 0.84 17.79 26.47
N GLU A 9 1.16 17.36 25.23
CA GLU A 9 2.05 16.23 25.02
C GLU A 9 3.26 16.55 24.17
N LYS A 10 4.37 15.89 24.49
CA LYS A 10 5.58 15.91 23.66
C LYS A 10 5.47 14.91 22.54
N VAL A 11 5.87 15.33 21.36
CA VAL A 11 5.95 14.50 20.16
C VAL A 11 7.41 14.29 19.84
N GLU A 12 7.85 13.02 19.78
CA GLU A 12 9.20 12.65 19.37
C GLU A 12 9.14 11.99 17.98
N GLU A 13 9.96 12.48 17.07
CA GLU A 13 10.17 11.82 15.78
C GLU A 13 11.16 10.67 15.96
N ARG A 14 10.83 9.49 15.41
CA ARG A 14 11.75 8.37 15.31
C ARG A 14 11.89 7.91 13.87
N GLU A 15 13.13 7.67 13.48
CA GLU A 15 13.50 7.28 12.13
C GLU A 15 13.89 5.79 12.01
N GLU A 16 13.86 5.01 13.08
CA GLU A 16 14.35 3.62 13.09
C GLU A 16 13.74 2.72 12.02
N LYS A 17 12.41 2.75 11.85
CA LYS A 17 11.74 2.00 10.78
C LYS A 17 12.06 2.55 9.40
N ILE A 18 12.20 3.86 9.27
CA ILE A 18 12.56 4.53 8.03
C ILE A 18 13.98 4.14 7.60
N ASP A 19 14.92 4.06 8.54
CA ASP A 19 16.29 3.62 8.27
C ASP A 19 16.36 2.14 7.87
N SER A 20 15.61 1.27 8.55
CA SER A 20 15.46 -0.14 8.16
C SER A 20 14.89 -0.28 6.75
N GLN A 21 13.89 0.52 6.42
CA GLN A 21 13.26 0.57 5.11
C GLN A 21 14.23 1.03 4.01
N LYS A 22 15.06 2.05 4.26
CA LYS A 22 16.12 2.48 3.34
C LYS A 22 17.11 1.36 3.04
N SER A 23 17.43 0.52 4.01
CA SER A 23 18.28 -0.65 3.82
C SER A 23 17.60 -1.71 2.93
N GLN A 24 16.30 -1.91 3.07
CA GLN A 24 15.52 -2.79 2.19
C GLN A 24 15.42 -2.25 0.76
N GLU A 25 15.27 -0.95 0.57
CA GLU A 25 15.16 -0.31 -0.74
C GLU A 25 16.40 -0.50 -1.63
N LYS A 26 17.55 -0.77 -1.06
CA LYS A 26 18.76 -1.11 -1.82
C LYS A 26 18.60 -2.37 -2.69
N TYR A 27 17.69 -3.26 -2.30
CA TYR A 27 17.39 -4.47 -3.06
C TYR A 27 16.27 -4.27 -4.08
N LEU A 28 15.60 -3.12 -4.08
CA LEU A 28 14.56 -2.76 -5.04
C LEU A 28 15.21 -2.16 -6.30
N THR A 29 15.91 -2.99 -7.05
CA THR A 29 16.63 -2.56 -8.25
C THR A 29 16.07 -3.19 -9.51
N PRO A 30 15.90 -2.44 -10.62
CA PRO A 30 15.52 -2.96 -11.92
C PRO A 30 16.71 -3.56 -12.69
N TYR A 31 17.94 -3.34 -12.24
CA TYR A 31 19.15 -3.71 -12.98
C TYR A 31 19.29 -5.22 -13.18
N GLY A 32 19.46 -5.62 -14.43
CA GLY A 32 19.61 -7.02 -14.80
C GLY A 32 18.30 -7.79 -14.99
N TYR A 33 17.16 -7.12 -14.82
CA TYR A 33 15.82 -7.68 -15.04
C TYR A 33 15.21 -7.11 -16.32
N THR A 34 14.35 -7.88 -16.97
CA THR A 34 13.67 -7.50 -18.20
C THR A 34 12.18 -7.67 -18.05
N LEU A 35 11.40 -7.16 -19.00
CA LEU A 35 9.96 -7.41 -19.02
C LEU A 35 9.62 -8.90 -19.14
N GLU A 36 10.44 -9.67 -19.84
CA GLU A 36 10.28 -11.14 -19.94
C GLU A 36 10.60 -11.86 -18.63
N ASN A 37 11.53 -11.33 -17.86
CA ASN A 37 11.97 -11.90 -16.59
C ASN A 37 12.15 -10.79 -15.54
N PRO A 38 11.04 -10.19 -15.06
CA PRO A 38 11.10 -9.12 -14.07
C PRO A 38 11.43 -9.65 -12.68
N ASN A 39 11.92 -8.76 -11.83
CA ASN A 39 11.98 -9.02 -10.41
C ASN A 39 10.63 -8.63 -9.77
N ILE A 40 9.91 -9.60 -9.23
CA ILE A 40 8.65 -9.37 -8.53
C ILE A 40 8.86 -9.65 -7.06
N ILE A 41 8.78 -8.61 -6.23
CA ILE A 41 8.97 -8.69 -4.79
C ILE A 41 7.62 -8.48 -4.12
N LYS A 42 7.13 -9.52 -3.44
CA LYS A 42 5.88 -9.43 -2.67
C LYS A 42 6.13 -8.77 -1.32
N ASN A 43 5.17 -7.96 -0.88
CA ASN A 43 5.22 -7.30 0.43
C ASN A 43 6.57 -6.58 0.66
N PRO A 44 6.95 -5.64 -0.19
CA PRO A 44 8.32 -5.09 -0.20
C PRO A 44 8.71 -4.36 1.09
N TYR A 45 7.74 -3.91 1.87
CA TYR A 45 7.97 -3.20 3.15
C TYR A 45 7.47 -3.99 4.38
N ASP A 46 7.16 -5.27 4.23
CA ASP A 46 6.78 -6.24 5.28
C ASP A 46 5.44 -6.00 5.99
N ASP A 47 4.77 -4.88 5.78
CA ASP A 47 3.57 -4.50 6.51
C ASP A 47 2.27 -4.56 5.69
N SER A 48 2.36 -4.79 4.38
CA SER A 48 1.20 -4.82 3.46
C SER A 48 1.26 -6.04 2.53
N PRO A 49 0.79 -7.22 3.00
CA PRO A 49 0.99 -8.49 2.31
C PRO A 49 0.23 -8.65 0.99
N LEU A 50 -0.72 -7.77 0.68
CA LEU A 50 -1.44 -7.77 -0.61
C LEU A 50 -0.87 -6.74 -1.58
N THR A 51 0.42 -6.48 -1.46
CA THR A 51 1.17 -5.60 -2.36
C THR A 51 2.40 -6.30 -2.93
N ALA A 52 2.92 -5.76 -4.00
CA ALA A 52 4.18 -6.19 -4.60
C ALA A 52 4.89 -5.01 -5.25
N MET A 53 6.10 -5.25 -5.69
CA MET A 53 6.87 -4.36 -6.53
C MET A 53 7.35 -5.16 -7.74
N ILE A 54 7.15 -4.65 -8.95
CA ILE A 54 7.70 -5.23 -10.16
C ILE A 54 8.81 -4.32 -10.70
N LEU A 55 9.99 -4.91 -10.94
CA LEU A 55 11.19 -4.18 -11.30
C LEU A 55 11.82 -4.77 -12.54
N PHE A 56 12.07 -3.94 -13.54
CA PHE A 56 12.70 -4.34 -14.79
C PHE A 56 13.21 -3.13 -15.58
N GLU A 57 14.05 -3.40 -16.58
CA GLU A 57 14.51 -2.40 -17.54
C GLU A 57 13.91 -2.69 -18.92
N THR A 58 13.70 -1.64 -19.70
CA THR A 58 13.38 -1.70 -21.11
C THR A 58 14.51 -1.07 -21.94
N SER A 59 14.73 -1.54 -23.16
CA SER A 59 15.70 -0.97 -24.08
C SER A 59 15.22 0.33 -24.74
N TYR A 60 14.01 0.77 -24.42
CA TYR A 60 13.36 1.95 -24.97
C TYR A 60 12.60 2.70 -23.87
N GLN A 61 12.47 3.99 -24.03
CA GLN A 61 11.64 4.85 -23.20
C GLN A 61 10.16 4.48 -23.38
N THR A 62 9.49 4.21 -22.31
CA THR A 62 8.07 3.84 -22.34
C THR A 62 7.34 4.19 -21.03
N LYS A 63 6.09 4.59 -21.14
CA LYS A 63 5.16 4.55 -20.00
C LYS A 63 4.81 3.10 -19.71
N ILE A 64 4.55 2.81 -18.45
CA ILE A 64 4.05 1.50 -18.02
C ILE A 64 2.63 1.66 -17.51
N THR A 65 1.72 0.89 -18.10
CA THR A 65 0.36 0.73 -17.58
C THR A 65 0.23 -0.63 -16.93
N ILE A 66 -0.22 -0.64 -15.69
CA ILE A 66 -0.50 -1.85 -14.91
C ILE A 66 -2.00 -2.03 -14.82
N ARG A 67 -2.47 -3.24 -15.14
CA ARG A 67 -3.84 -3.68 -14.88
C ARG A 67 -3.81 -4.83 -13.88
N ILE A 68 -4.53 -4.69 -12.79
CA ILE A 68 -4.69 -5.72 -11.76
C ILE A 68 -6.13 -6.19 -11.81
N TYR A 69 -6.33 -7.44 -12.19
CA TYR A 69 -7.66 -8.02 -12.36
C TYR A 69 -8.27 -8.39 -11.02
N ASN A 70 -9.59 -8.20 -10.90
CA ASN A 70 -10.35 -8.66 -9.75
C ASN A 70 -10.41 -10.20 -9.71
N LYS A 71 -10.97 -10.75 -8.64
CA LYS A 71 -10.97 -12.20 -8.37
C LYS A 71 -11.56 -13.05 -9.51
N ASP A 72 -12.59 -12.57 -10.18
CA ASP A 72 -13.29 -13.29 -11.26
C ASP A 72 -12.87 -12.85 -12.68
N ASN A 73 -11.86 -12.00 -12.79
CA ASN A 73 -11.33 -11.43 -14.03
C ASN A 73 -12.35 -10.65 -14.87
N THR A 74 -13.38 -10.10 -14.24
CA THR A 74 -14.44 -9.33 -14.94
C THR A 74 -14.13 -7.83 -15.02
N SER A 75 -13.25 -7.34 -14.15
CA SER A 75 -12.81 -5.94 -14.12
C SER A 75 -11.36 -5.84 -13.64
N PHE A 76 -10.78 -4.66 -13.76
CA PHE A 76 -9.41 -4.42 -13.32
C PHE A 76 -9.25 -2.99 -12.77
N ILE A 77 -8.24 -2.83 -11.92
CA ILE A 77 -7.70 -1.53 -11.53
C ILE A 77 -6.56 -1.21 -12.48
N GLU A 78 -6.51 0.02 -12.99
CA GLU A 78 -5.49 0.47 -13.93
C GLU A 78 -4.73 1.68 -13.39
N ASN A 79 -3.41 1.64 -13.48
CA ASN A 79 -2.53 2.76 -13.17
C ASN A 79 -1.46 2.90 -14.24
N THR A 80 -1.13 4.14 -14.60
CA THR A 80 -0.10 4.46 -15.57
C THR A 80 1.03 5.24 -14.89
N TYR A 81 2.26 4.85 -15.18
CA TYR A 81 3.48 5.41 -14.60
C TYR A 81 4.28 6.15 -15.68
N LYS A 82 5.09 7.12 -15.24
CA LYS A 82 5.85 7.99 -16.11
C LYS A 82 6.79 7.22 -17.06
N GLU A 83 7.10 7.86 -18.17
CA GLU A 83 8.04 7.35 -19.16
C GLU A 83 9.46 7.24 -18.59
N ASP A 84 10.07 6.07 -18.75
CA ASP A 84 11.44 5.76 -18.35
C ASP A 84 11.92 4.48 -19.06
N THR A 85 13.17 4.15 -18.89
CA THR A 85 13.76 2.83 -19.23
C THR A 85 13.95 1.95 -17.99
N LYS A 86 13.97 2.53 -16.80
CA LYS A 86 14.09 1.85 -15.51
C LYS A 86 12.77 1.90 -14.79
N HIS A 87 12.19 0.74 -14.50
CA HIS A 87 10.84 0.65 -13.98
C HIS A 87 10.85 0.02 -12.58
N ILE A 88 10.41 0.78 -11.60
CA ILE A 88 10.16 0.36 -10.21
C ILE A 88 8.69 0.64 -9.96
N ILE A 89 7.85 -0.37 -10.14
CA ILE A 89 6.40 -0.18 -10.23
C ILE A 89 5.71 -0.84 -9.03
N PRO A 90 5.04 -0.06 -8.17
CA PRO A 90 4.26 -0.63 -7.09
C PRO A 90 2.99 -1.29 -7.61
N ILE A 91 2.64 -2.43 -7.03
CA ILE A 91 1.42 -3.18 -7.30
C ILE A 91 0.63 -3.28 -6.00
N TYR A 92 -0.57 -2.74 -6.00
CA TYR A 92 -1.50 -2.80 -4.88
C TYR A 92 -2.92 -3.03 -5.36
N GLY A 93 -3.75 -3.63 -4.52
CA GLY A 93 -5.09 -4.06 -4.91
C GLY A 93 -5.15 -5.55 -5.30
N LEU A 94 -4.20 -6.35 -4.82
CA LEU A 94 -4.21 -7.80 -4.99
C LEU A 94 -5.27 -8.42 -4.09
N THR A 95 -6.11 -9.28 -4.64
CA THR A 95 -7.10 -10.03 -3.84
C THR A 95 -6.40 -11.05 -2.97
N GLU A 96 -6.82 -11.18 -1.70
CA GLU A 96 -6.29 -12.19 -0.79
C GLU A 96 -6.57 -13.62 -1.27
N ASN A 97 -5.73 -14.53 -0.85
CA ASN A 97 -5.92 -15.99 -1.06
C ASN A 97 -6.26 -16.33 -2.51
N SER A 98 -5.54 -15.73 -3.46
CA SER A 98 -5.84 -15.78 -4.88
C SER A 98 -4.57 -15.82 -5.72
N GLU A 99 -4.70 -16.34 -6.92
CA GLU A 99 -3.72 -16.17 -7.98
C GLU A 99 -4.17 -14.97 -8.83
N ASN A 100 -3.49 -13.84 -8.64
CA ASN A 100 -3.89 -12.57 -9.24
C ASN A 100 -3.27 -12.39 -10.62
N LYS A 101 -4.10 -12.06 -11.59
CA LYS A 101 -3.66 -11.71 -12.94
C LYS A 101 -3.24 -10.25 -13.01
N ILE A 102 -2.01 -10.02 -13.46
CA ILE A 102 -1.44 -8.69 -13.67
C ILE A 102 -1.03 -8.54 -15.12
N GLU A 103 -1.45 -7.47 -15.78
CA GLU A 103 -0.94 -7.10 -17.09
C GLU A 103 0.00 -5.90 -16.97
N VAL A 104 1.16 -6.00 -17.61
CA VAL A 104 2.14 -4.93 -17.74
C VAL A 104 2.18 -4.52 -19.22
N ILE A 105 1.83 -3.29 -19.49
CA ILE A 105 1.66 -2.75 -20.85
C ILE A 105 2.68 -1.65 -21.07
N THR A 106 3.51 -1.83 -22.09
CA THR A 106 4.45 -0.80 -22.60
C THR A 106 3.90 -0.19 -23.89
N ASN A 107 4.64 0.76 -24.48
CA ASN A 107 4.28 1.32 -25.80
C ASN A 107 4.37 0.28 -26.94
N LYS A 108 5.05 -0.84 -26.73
CA LYS A 108 5.32 -1.83 -27.78
C LYS A 108 4.71 -3.20 -27.52
N GLU A 109 4.48 -3.57 -26.26
CA GLU A 109 4.10 -4.94 -25.91
C GLU A 109 3.31 -5.01 -24.61
N LYS A 110 2.70 -6.15 -24.40
CA LYS A 110 1.97 -6.48 -23.20
C LYS A 110 2.40 -7.84 -22.68
N LYS A 111 2.68 -7.94 -21.38
CA LYS A 111 2.98 -9.19 -20.70
C LYS A 111 2.02 -9.42 -19.55
N THR A 112 1.71 -10.68 -19.28
CA THR A 112 0.83 -11.10 -18.19
C THR A 112 1.61 -11.91 -17.19
N TYR A 113 1.40 -11.62 -15.91
CA TYR A 113 2.01 -12.32 -14.79
C TYR A 113 0.93 -12.76 -13.81
N ALA A 114 1.23 -13.79 -13.03
CA ALA A 114 0.43 -14.23 -11.90
C ALA A 114 1.15 -13.92 -10.59
N ILE A 115 0.45 -13.30 -9.64
CA ILE A 115 0.97 -13.07 -8.28
C ILE A 115 0.04 -13.78 -7.31
N LYS A 116 0.57 -14.79 -6.63
CA LYS A 116 -0.16 -15.54 -5.62
C LYS A 116 -0.10 -14.82 -4.27
N THR A 117 -1.24 -14.66 -3.65
CA THR A 117 -1.38 -14.07 -2.32
C THR A 117 -1.92 -15.07 -1.32
N GLU A 118 -1.56 -14.88 -0.06
CA GLU A 118 -2.05 -15.69 1.04
C GLU A 118 -3.34 -15.08 1.64
N LYS A 119 -4.04 -15.86 2.42
CA LYS A 119 -5.18 -15.43 3.20
C LYS A 119 -4.72 -14.45 4.30
N VAL A 120 -5.42 -13.33 4.45
CA VAL A 120 -5.20 -12.42 5.56
C VAL A 120 -6.13 -12.72 6.72
N GLU A 121 -5.69 -12.37 7.92
CA GLU A 121 -6.50 -12.51 9.12
C GLU A 121 -7.66 -11.51 9.09
N LYS A 122 -8.88 -12.00 9.29
CA LYS A 122 -10.06 -11.15 9.48
C LYS A 122 -10.97 -11.75 10.54
N SER A 123 -11.61 -10.90 11.32
CA SER A 123 -12.49 -11.29 12.40
C SER A 123 -13.96 -11.37 11.99
N THR A 124 -14.39 -10.61 10.99
CA THR A 124 -15.77 -10.53 10.54
C THR A 124 -15.90 -10.55 9.03
N SER A 125 -17.13 -10.74 8.54
CA SER A 125 -17.46 -10.56 7.13
C SER A 125 -17.73 -9.08 6.82
N PHE A 126 -17.32 -8.64 5.64
CA PHE A 126 -17.58 -7.28 5.14
C PHE A 126 -18.79 -7.20 4.18
N GLU A 127 -19.56 -8.26 4.02
CA GLU A 127 -20.65 -8.36 3.05
C GLU A 127 -21.74 -7.30 3.19
N ASN A 128 -21.99 -6.83 4.41
CA ASN A 128 -23.04 -5.85 4.71
C ASN A 128 -22.56 -4.41 4.73
N LEU A 129 -21.30 -4.14 4.37
CA LEU A 129 -20.77 -2.78 4.33
C LEU A 129 -21.15 -2.09 3.04
N GLU A 130 -21.52 -0.81 3.15
CA GLU A 130 -21.70 0.05 2.00
C GLU A 130 -20.34 0.40 1.41
N VAL A 131 -20.16 0.13 0.11
CA VAL A 131 -18.89 0.35 -0.58
C VAL A 131 -19.11 1.20 -1.84
N GLN A 132 -18.08 2.01 -2.16
CA GLN A 132 -18.08 2.80 -3.39
C GLN A 132 -17.51 1.95 -4.54
N PRO A 133 -18.16 1.96 -5.70
CA PRO A 133 -17.67 1.22 -6.87
C PRO A 133 -16.36 1.81 -7.39
N ASN A 134 -15.49 0.95 -7.91
CA ASN A 134 -14.21 1.32 -8.55
C ASN A 134 -13.24 2.09 -7.64
N LYS A 135 -13.34 1.91 -6.33
CA LYS A 135 -12.45 2.52 -5.34
C LYS A 135 -11.96 1.49 -4.34
N LEU A 136 -10.81 1.76 -3.76
CA LEU A 136 -10.34 1.09 -2.55
C LEU A 136 -11.12 1.65 -1.36
N ASN A 137 -11.95 0.83 -0.73
CA ASN A 137 -12.72 1.20 0.45
C ASN A 137 -11.95 0.77 1.69
N LEU A 138 -11.49 1.73 2.48
CA LEU A 138 -10.76 1.46 3.73
C LEU A 138 -11.73 1.19 4.88
N VAL A 139 -11.49 0.09 5.59
CA VAL A 139 -12.33 -0.37 6.70
C VAL A 139 -11.43 -0.74 7.88
N VAL A 140 -11.77 -0.25 9.07
CA VAL A 140 -11.14 -0.68 10.31
C VAL A 140 -12.08 -1.67 11.00
N ASP A 141 -11.58 -2.85 11.29
CA ASP A 141 -12.28 -3.89 12.01
C ASP A 141 -11.36 -4.58 13.00
N ASN A 142 -11.77 -4.64 14.26
CA ASN A 142 -10.97 -5.22 15.34
C ASN A 142 -9.52 -4.70 15.38
N ASN A 143 -9.36 -3.38 15.28
CA ASN A 143 -8.07 -2.68 15.27
C ASN A 143 -7.15 -3.06 14.09
N LYS A 144 -7.71 -3.53 12.99
CA LYS A 144 -6.99 -3.82 11.75
C LYS A 144 -7.56 -3.04 10.59
N LEU A 145 -6.70 -2.61 9.69
CA LEU A 145 -7.07 -1.84 8.51
C LEU A 145 -7.10 -2.73 7.27
N TYR A 146 -8.25 -2.74 6.61
CA TYR A 146 -8.48 -3.47 5.36
C TYR A 146 -8.86 -2.51 4.24
N GLY A 147 -8.53 -2.89 3.03
CA GLY A 147 -9.11 -2.31 1.82
C GLY A 147 -9.97 -3.34 1.12
N ILE A 148 -11.18 -2.97 0.74
CA ILE A 148 -12.13 -3.85 0.06
C ILE A 148 -12.60 -3.27 -1.27
N ASP A 149 -12.90 -4.14 -2.22
CA ASP A 149 -13.48 -3.77 -3.50
C ASP A 149 -15.01 -3.69 -3.45
N SER A 150 -15.65 -3.37 -4.58
CA SER A 150 -17.11 -3.26 -4.68
C SER A 150 -17.85 -4.58 -4.49
N LYS A 151 -17.16 -5.71 -4.56
CA LYS A 151 -17.70 -7.05 -4.28
C LYS A 151 -17.34 -7.57 -2.89
N HIS A 152 -16.82 -6.69 -2.03
CA HIS A 152 -16.41 -6.98 -0.64
C HIS A 152 -15.24 -7.96 -0.53
N ASN A 153 -14.44 -8.14 -1.57
CA ASN A 153 -13.18 -8.87 -1.49
C ASN A 153 -12.12 -8.02 -0.82
N ILE A 154 -11.29 -8.63 0.01
CA ILE A 154 -10.13 -7.96 0.60
C ILE A 154 -9.06 -7.84 -0.48
N ILE A 155 -8.69 -6.60 -0.81
CA ILE A 155 -7.70 -6.26 -1.83
C ILE A 155 -6.55 -5.41 -1.29
N TRP A 156 -6.57 -5.11 -0.02
CA TRP A 156 -5.49 -4.44 0.68
C TRP A 156 -5.57 -4.74 2.18
N TYR A 157 -4.43 -4.77 2.85
CA TYR A 157 -4.36 -5.11 4.27
C TYR A 157 -3.12 -4.48 4.88
N TYR A 158 -3.27 -3.89 6.06
CA TYR A 158 -2.18 -3.42 6.88
C TYR A 158 -2.01 -4.32 8.10
N LYS A 159 -0.84 -4.91 8.25
CA LYS A 159 -0.57 -5.99 9.21
C LYS A 159 -0.58 -5.54 10.68
N ASN A 160 -0.17 -4.29 10.96
CA ASN A 160 -0.05 -3.80 12.33
C ASN A 160 -1.39 -3.30 12.86
N LYS A 161 -1.57 -3.37 14.19
CA LYS A 161 -2.78 -2.85 14.84
C LYS A 161 -2.85 -1.34 14.71
N VAL A 162 -4.02 -0.85 14.34
CA VAL A 162 -4.33 0.57 14.23
C VAL A 162 -5.30 1.01 15.33
N GLU A 163 -5.18 2.27 15.75
CA GLU A 163 -6.10 2.92 16.65
C GLU A 163 -6.95 3.93 15.88
N GLY A 164 -8.27 3.89 16.11
CA GLY A 164 -9.17 4.83 15.45
C GLY A 164 -9.24 4.67 13.94
N SER A 165 -9.72 5.70 13.26
CA SER A 165 -9.88 5.72 11.81
C SER A 165 -8.63 6.24 11.11
N PRO A 166 -8.28 5.69 9.93
CA PRO A 166 -7.21 6.25 9.12
C PRO A 166 -7.59 7.64 8.61
N TYR A 167 -6.60 8.49 8.43
CA TYR A 167 -6.77 9.80 7.81
C TYR A 167 -6.12 9.81 6.43
N LEU A 168 -6.92 10.05 5.40
CA LEU A 168 -6.44 10.13 4.02
C LEU A 168 -5.93 11.54 3.71
N LEU A 169 -4.63 11.64 3.39
CA LEU A 169 -3.99 12.91 3.04
C LEU A 169 -4.28 13.30 1.58
N GLN A 170 -4.14 14.58 1.26
CA GLN A 170 -4.33 15.11 -0.09
C GLN A 170 -3.36 14.50 -1.11
N ASN A 171 -2.16 14.09 -0.70
CA ASN A 171 -1.19 13.41 -1.57
C ASN A 171 -1.49 11.92 -1.79
N GLY A 172 -2.58 11.40 -1.23
CA GLY A 172 -2.97 9.99 -1.31
C GLY A 172 -2.34 9.09 -0.25
N ASN A 173 -1.44 9.59 0.58
CA ASN A 173 -0.88 8.84 1.70
C ASN A 173 -1.90 8.73 2.84
N ILE A 174 -1.66 7.80 3.75
CA ILE A 174 -2.54 7.50 4.86
C ILE A 174 -1.81 7.79 6.16
N LEU A 175 -2.43 8.57 7.04
CA LEU A 175 -2.00 8.69 8.43
C LEU A 175 -2.68 7.62 9.27
N LEU A 176 -1.87 6.88 10.01
CA LEU A 176 -2.31 5.81 10.91
C LEU A 176 -1.76 6.06 12.31
N GLU A 177 -2.62 5.94 13.31
CA GLU A 177 -2.19 5.78 14.68
C GLU A 177 -1.99 4.29 14.96
N ILE A 178 -0.79 3.90 15.34
CA ILE A 178 -0.44 2.52 15.64
C ILE A 178 -0.30 2.34 17.14
N ASN A 179 -0.88 1.25 17.65
CA ASN A 179 -0.68 0.80 19.01
C ASN A 179 0.14 -0.49 19.02
N ASN A 180 1.35 -0.40 19.53
CA ASN A 180 2.21 -1.55 19.74
C ASN A 180 2.45 -1.72 21.24
N ASN A 181 1.61 -2.56 21.90
CA ASN A 181 1.67 -2.81 23.35
C ASN A 181 1.67 -1.52 24.19
N GLN A 182 0.67 -0.67 24.00
CA GLN A 182 0.49 0.63 24.64
C GLN A 182 1.55 1.69 24.29
N ARG A 183 2.36 1.42 23.27
CA ARG A 183 3.23 2.42 22.65
C ARG A 183 2.55 2.93 21.40
N TYR A 184 2.16 4.19 21.41
CA TYR A 184 1.46 4.82 20.30
C TYR A 184 2.44 5.52 19.38
N SER A 185 2.20 5.39 18.08
CA SER A 185 2.93 6.11 17.03
C SER A 185 1.97 6.59 15.97
N LEU A 186 2.21 7.78 15.44
CA LEU A 186 1.58 8.24 14.22
C LEU A 186 2.54 7.96 13.08
N ILE A 187 2.06 7.29 12.04
CA ILE A 187 2.84 7.05 10.82
C ILE A 187 2.12 7.56 9.59
N GLU A 188 2.88 8.04 8.62
CA GLU A 188 2.41 8.30 7.27
C GLU A 188 2.93 7.20 6.36
N ILE A 189 2.03 6.50 5.68
CA ILE A 189 2.34 5.43 4.73
C ILE A 189 1.71 5.69 3.36
N ASP A 190 2.27 5.09 2.32
CA ASP A 190 1.57 4.88 1.05
C ASP A 190 0.93 3.49 0.99
N LEU A 191 0.26 3.16 -0.11
CA LEU A 191 -0.41 1.87 -0.27
C LEU A 191 0.56 0.68 -0.43
N SER A 192 1.84 0.92 -0.70
CA SER A 192 2.86 -0.15 -0.66
C SER A 192 3.31 -0.49 0.75
N GLY A 193 2.90 0.28 1.74
CA GLY A 193 3.32 0.17 3.13
C GLY A 193 4.61 0.95 3.44
N LYS A 194 5.15 1.71 2.48
CA LYS A 194 6.32 2.56 2.71
C LYS A 194 5.99 3.64 3.73
N ILE A 195 6.84 3.77 4.75
CA ILE A 195 6.72 4.77 5.79
C ILE A 195 7.49 6.02 5.39
N TYR A 196 6.82 7.17 5.36
CA TYR A 196 7.41 8.48 5.08
C TYR A 196 7.73 9.26 6.34
N LYS A 197 6.96 9.05 7.39
CA LYS A 197 7.11 9.75 8.67
C LYS A 197 6.61 8.89 9.81
N GLN A 198 7.31 8.94 10.94
CA GLN A 198 6.90 8.32 12.19
C GLN A 198 7.11 9.28 13.35
N ILE A 199 6.07 9.44 14.15
CA ILE A 199 6.07 10.26 15.36
C ILE A 199 5.64 9.39 16.52
N ASN A 200 6.46 9.28 17.56
CA ASN A 200 6.06 8.57 18.77
C ASN A 200 5.22 9.45 19.67
N LEU A 201 4.23 8.84 20.27
CA LEU A 201 3.19 9.50 21.04
C LEU A 201 3.19 8.95 22.47
N GLU A 202 3.00 9.82 23.45
CA GLU A 202 2.81 9.38 24.84
C GLU A 202 1.41 8.80 25.06
N ASN A 203 0.39 9.34 24.35
CA ASN A 203 -1.00 8.92 24.45
C ASN A 203 -1.69 8.94 23.08
N LYS A 204 -2.94 8.51 23.04
CA LYS A 204 -3.79 8.55 21.84
C LYS A 204 -3.96 9.97 21.30
N ILE A 205 -4.08 10.06 19.98
CA ILE A 205 -4.40 11.30 19.27
C ILE A 205 -5.89 11.57 19.39
N TYR A 206 -6.25 12.84 19.64
CA TYR A 206 -7.66 13.26 19.62
C TYR A 206 -8.11 13.66 18.22
N ASP A 207 -7.26 14.36 17.47
CA ASP A 207 -7.61 14.85 16.15
C ASP A 207 -6.36 15.17 15.31
N ILE A 208 -6.55 15.25 13.99
CA ILE A 208 -5.53 15.61 13.02
C ILE A 208 -6.09 16.70 12.11
N LEU A 209 -5.34 17.79 11.96
CA LEU A 209 -5.67 18.85 11.02
C LEU A 209 -4.64 18.86 9.88
N GLU A 210 -5.11 18.72 8.66
CA GLU A 210 -4.28 18.91 7.47
C GLU A 210 -4.19 20.42 7.16
N ILE A 211 -2.96 20.90 7.01
CA ILE A 211 -2.67 22.29 6.70
C ILE A 211 -2.29 22.37 5.23
N SER A 212 -3.10 23.09 4.44
CA SER A 212 -2.76 23.41 3.05
C SER A 212 -1.60 24.41 3.01
N ASN A 213 -0.62 24.13 2.15
CA ASN A 213 0.52 25.03 1.90
C ASN A 213 0.12 26.13 0.92
#